data_939ca23b2d14c3b548177b5ff5f5e86d
#
_entry.id   939ca23b2d14c3b548177b5ff5f5e86d
#
_cell.length_a   1.000
_cell.length_b   1.000
_cell.length_c   1.000
_cell.angle_alpha   90.00
_cell.angle_beta   90.00
_cell.angle_gamma   90.00
#
_symmetry.space_group_name_H-M   'P 1'
#
loop_
_entity.id
_entity.type
_entity.pdbx_description
1 polymer ?
#
loop_
_entity_poly.entity_id
_entity_poly.type
_entity_poly.pdbx_seq_one_letter_code
_entity_poly.pdbx_strand_id
1 'polypeptide(L)'
;MSDTSNRLKAKDFITVGIFTAIILVVEFACGMLGYIHPFIVASYVIMIPLVGAIPMMLFYTKVQKFGMITIMSILIAIMMFVLGMGFLGAPLIIIAGVIADLIAKSGKYKSFKKTMLSYGVFCLWICANYFPVIVTAESYRQDLIDEGYSAEYCNNLFLAINYKTIGILLILCFVFGCLGALLGKAVVKKHFEKAGIV
;
A
#
# COMPACT_ATOMS: atom_id res chain seq x y z
N MET A 1 -4.45 -32.93 -18.24
CA MET A 1 -4.57 -31.46 -18.13
C MET A 1 -5.21 -31.17 -16.78
N SER A 2 -4.40 -30.81 -15.78
CA SER A 2 -4.89 -30.50 -14.44
C SER A 2 -5.60 -29.14 -14.50
N ASP A 3 -6.88 -29.15 -14.38
CA ASP A 3 -7.72 -27.98 -14.10
C ASP A 3 -7.30 -27.46 -12.72
N THR A 4 -6.31 -26.58 -12.71
CA THR A 4 -5.90 -25.88 -11.49
C THR A 4 -7.06 -24.98 -11.10
N SER A 5 -7.92 -25.54 -10.26
CA SER A 5 -9.11 -24.88 -9.72
C SER A 5 -8.75 -23.45 -9.31
N ASN A 6 -9.23 -22.48 -10.10
CA ASN A 6 -9.09 -21.04 -9.83
C ASN A 6 -9.91 -20.60 -8.60
N ARG A 7 -10.44 -21.57 -7.85
CA ARG A 7 -11.20 -21.35 -6.63
C ARG A 7 -10.28 -21.06 -5.47
N LEU A 8 -10.62 -20.01 -4.72
CA LEU A 8 -9.96 -19.66 -3.48
C LEU A 8 -10.17 -20.77 -2.44
N LYS A 9 -9.10 -21.17 -1.75
CA LYS A 9 -9.12 -22.15 -0.68
C LYS A 9 -8.85 -21.46 0.66
N ALA A 10 -9.22 -22.07 1.77
CA ALA A 10 -9.00 -21.51 3.10
C ALA A 10 -7.55 -21.08 3.35
N LYS A 11 -6.57 -21.85 2.88
CA LYS A 11 -5.15 -21.49 2.99
C LYS A 11 -4.79 -20.20 2.25
N ASP A 12 -5.49 -19.87 1.17
CA ASP A 12 -5.25 -18.64 0.41
C ASP A 12 -5.65 -17.42 1.26
N PHE A 13 -6.81 -17.50 1.93
CA PHE A 13 -7.27 -16.44 2.85
C PHE A 13 -6.32 -16.25 4.03
N ILE A 14 -5.81 -17.36 4.60
CA ILE A 14 -4.82 -17.30 5.67
C ILE A 14 -3.56 -16.59 5.16
N THR A 15 -3.08 -16.93 3.97
CA THR A 15 -1.91 -16.29 3.37
C THR A 15 -2.15 -14.79 3.16
N VAL A 16 -3.32 -14.39 2.62
CA VAL A 16 -3.67 -12.96 2.48
C VAL A 16 -3.68 -12.27 3.83
N GLY A 17 -4.31 -12.84 4.84
CA GLY A 17 -4.36 -12.27 6.18
C GLY A 17 -2.98 -12.02 6.77
N ILE A 18 -2.06 -13.01 6.66
CA ILE A 18 -0.68 -12.87 7.13
C ILE A 18 0.05 -11.73 6.41
N PHE A 19 -0.02 -11.69 5.07
CA PHE A 19 0.66 -10.64 4.32
C PHE A 19 0.01 -9.27 4.51
N THR A 20 -1.31 -9.19 4.68
CA THR A 20 -1.99 -7.95 5.08
C THR A 20 -1.46 -7.44 6.40
N ALA A 21 -1.34 -8.31 7.42
CA ALA A 21 -0.80 -7.92 8.72
C ALA A 21 0.66 -7.41 8.59
N ILE A 22 1.50 -8.07 7.79
CA ILE A 22 2.88 -7.61 7.55
C ILE A 22 2.90 -6.22 6.89
N ILE A 23 2.05 -5.98 5.89
CA ILE A 23 1.95 -4.67 5.22
C ILE A 23 1.47 -3.59 6.19
N LEU A 24 0.49 -3.88 7.03
CA LEU A 24 0.04 -2.95 8.06
C LEU A 24 1.12 -2.64 9.09
N VAL A 25 1.92 -3.62 9.50
CA VAL A 25 3.08 -3.39 10.38
C VAL A 25 4.09 -2.45 9.72
N VAL A 26 4.38 -2.62 8.42
CA VAL A 26 5.26 -1.71 7.67
C VAL A 26 4.65 -0.31 7.61
N GLU A 27 3.36 -0.20 7.34
CA GLU A 27 2.61 1.07 7.33
C GLU A 27 2.73 1.79 8.66
N PHE A 28 2.41 1.13 9.77
CA PHE A 28 2.49 1.72 11.10
C PHE A 28 3.91 2.09 11.51
N ALA A 29 4.89 1.24 11.20
CA ALA A 29 6.30 1.53 11.49
C ALA A 29 6.77 2.79 10.75
N CYS A 30 6.41 2.95 9.48
CA CYS A 30 6.69 4.17 8.72
C CYS A 30 5.84 5.34 9.25
N GLY A 31 4.57 5.10 9.59
CA GLY A 31 3.62 6.08 10.10
C GLY A 31 4.12 6.76 11.38
N MET A 32 4.69 5.98 12.30
CA MET A 32 5.26 6.51 13.54
C MET A 32 6.36 7.56 13.30
N LEU A 33 7.09 7.46 12.18
CA LEU A 33 8.11 8.46 11.85
C LEU A 33 7.50 9.83 11.49
N GLY A 34 6.25 9.87 11.07
CA GLY A 34 5.52 11.10 10.76
C GLY A 34 5.35 12.02 11.97
N TYR A 35 5.32 11.46 13.20
CA TYR A 35 5.28 12.26 14.42
C TYR A 35 6.53 13.14 14.59
N ILE A 36 7.65 12.78 13.98
CA ILE A 36 8.91 13.52 14.08
C ILE A 36 8.83 14.81 13.25
N HIS A 37 8.31 14.70 12.00
CA HIS A 37 8.25 15.85 11.12
C HIS A 37 7.20 15.66 10.00
N PRO A 38 6.37 16.68 9.69
CA PRO A 38 5.27 16.57 8.73
C PRO A 38 5.71 16.24 7.28
N PHE A 39 6.92 16.62 6.85
CA PHE A 39 7.44 16.22 5.54
C PHE A 39 7.72 14.71 5.45
N ILE A 40 7.91 14.02 6.57
CA ILE A 40 8.01 12.56 6.59
C ILE A 40 6.67 11.94 6.19
N VAL A 41 5.55 12.53 6.60
CA VAL A 41 4.21 12.07 6.17
C VAL A 41 4.08 12.13 4.65
N ALA A 42 4.52 13.23 4.01
CA ALA A 42 4.53 13.32 2.55
C ALA A 42 5.46 12.27 1.89
N SER A 43 6.52 11.84 2.58
CA SER A 43 7.48 10.84 2.08
C SER A 43 6.98 9.39 2.18
N TYR A 44 5.82 9.12 2.78
CA TYR A 44 5.24 7.76 2.84
C TYR A 44 5.09 7.14 1.46
N VAL A 45 4.79 7.93 0.44
CA VAL A 45 4.70 7.49 -0.97
C VAL A 45 6.02 6.96 -1.54
N ILE A 46 7.12 7.17 -0.84
CA ILE A 46 8.46 6.66 -1.18
C ILE A 46 8.81 5.49 -0.25
N MET A 47 8.70 5.71 1.06
CA MET A 47 9.19 4.78 2.08
C MET A 47 8.40 3.48 2.10
N ILE A 48 7.07 3.56 2.16
CA ILE A 48 6.20 2.39 2.27
C ILE A 48 6.27 1.50 1.03
N PRO A 49 6.23 2.04 -0.22
CA PRO A 49 6.43 1.23 -1.42
C PRO A 49 7.78 0.50 -1.48
N LEU A 50 8.85 1.11 -0.98
CA LEU A 50 10.18 0.48 -0.99
C LEU A 50 10.29 -0.64 0.05
N VAL A 51 9.87 -0.38 1.29
CA VAL A 51 9.97 -1.36 2.39
C VAL A 51 8.94 -2.48 2.20
N GLY A 52 7.70 -2.14 1.86
CA GLY A 52 6.61 -3.10 1.63
C GLY A 52 6.80 -3.97 0.38
N ALA A 53 7.73 -3.61 -0.51
CA ALA A 53 7.99 -4.38 -1.73
C ALA A 53 8.48 -5.80 -1.44
N ILE A 54 9.28 -6.00 -0.40
CA ILE A 54 9.84 -7.32 -0.07
C ILE A 54 8.72 -8.31 0.27
N PRO A 55 7.86 -8.06 1.28
CA PRO A 55 6.74 -8.94 1.57
C PRO A 55 5.76 -9.04 0.39
N MET A 56 5.53 -7.97 -0.35
CA MET A 56 4.61 -8.01 -1.49
C MET A 56 5.14 -8.85 -2.64
N MET A 57 6.42 -8.76 -3.00
CA MET A 57 6.98 -9.65 -4.03
C MET A 57 6.94 -11.11 -3.58
N LEU A 58 7.15 -11.41 -2.30
CA LEU A 58 6.96 -12.75 -1.78
C LEU A 58 5.49 -13.19 -1.86
N PHE A 59 4.55 -12.31 -1.53
CA PHE A 59 3.12 -12.57 -1.67
C PHE A 59 2.73 -12.94 -3.10
N TYR A 60 3.20 -12.20 -4.11
CA TYR A 60 2.94 -12.49 -5.52
C TYR A 60 3.47 -13.86 -5.96
N THR A 61 4.50 -14.39 -5.32
CA THR A 61 4.99 -15.76 -5.60
C THR A 61 4.11 -16.83 -4.96
N LYS A 62 3.56 -16.55 -3.76
CA LYS A 62 2.75 -17.51 -2.99
C LYS A 62 1.30 -17.60 -3.46
N VAL A 63 0.75 -16.50 -3.97
CA VAL A 63 -0.67 -16.40 -4.31
C VAL A 63 -0.82 -15.91 -5.74
N GLN A 64 -1.23 -16.84 -6.62
CA GLN A 64 -1.37 -16.59 -8.05
C GLN A 64 -2.84 -16.80 -8.49
N LYS A 65 -3.78 -16.15 -7.76
CA LYS A 65 -5.20 -16.27 -8.01
C LYS A 65 -5.86 -14.90 -8.00
N PHE A 66 -6.83 -14.71 -8.88
CA PHE A 66 -7.62 -13.48 -8.92
C PHE A 66 -8.43 -13.31 -7.63
N GLY A 67 -8.55 -12.08 -7.19
CA GLY A 67 -9.27 -11.69 -5.97
C GLY A 67 -8.36 -11.53 -4.75
N MET A 68 -7.13 -12.01 -4.77
CA MET A 68 -6.28 -12.05 -3.59
C MET A 68 -5.73 -10.66 -3.21
N ILE A 69 -5.34 -9.85 -4.19
CA ILE A 69 -4.92 -8.46 -3.95
C ILE A 69 -6.13 -7.61 -3.58
N THR A 70 -7.27 -7.87 -4.22
CA THR A 70 -8.54 -7.22 -3.90
C THR A 70 -8.95 -7.49 -2.44
N ILE A 71 -8.88 -8.74 -1.98
CA ILE A 71 -9.20 -9.10 -0.58
C ILE A 71 -8.23 -8.42 0.38
N MET A 72 -6.93 -8.39 0.07
CA MET A 72 -5.94 -7.65 0.85
C MET A 72 -6.33 -6.17 0.97
N SER A 73 -6.71 -5.54 -0.13
CA SER A 73 -7.14 -4.13 -0.13
C SER A 73 -8.40 -3.90 0.69
N ILE A 74 -9.35 -4.82 0.65
CA ILE A 74 -10.56 -4.74 1.49
C ILE A 74 -10.18 -4.84 2.97
N LEU A 75 -9.29 -5.76 3.33
CA LEU A 75 -8.82 -5.89 4.72
C LEU A 75 -8.08 -4.63 5.18
N ILE A 76 -7.22 -4.05 4.34
CA ILE A 76 -6.55 -2.77 4.62
C ILE A 76 -7.60 -1.67 4.81
N ALA A 77 -8.57 -1.54 3.91
CA ALA A 77 -9.62 -0.53 4.00
C ALA A 77 -10.45 -0.64 5.30
N ILE A 78 -10.79 -1.86 5.71
CA ILE A 78 -11.49 -2.12 6.98
C ILE A 78 -10.61 -1.69 8.16
N MET A 79 -9.34 -2.06 8.16
CA MET A 79 -8.42 -1.67 9.25
C MET A 79 -8.23 -0.16 9.33
N MET A 80 -8.04 0.51 8.20
CA MET A 80 -7.93 1.97 8.16
C MET A 80 -9.21 2.66 8.66
N PHE A 81 -10.37 2.12 8.31
CA PHE A 81 -11.66 2.60 8.82
C PHE A 81 -11.78 2.44 10.34
N VAL A 82 -11.46 1.26 10.88
CA VAL A 82 -11.52 0.97 12.33
C VAL A 82 -10.57 1.87 13.12
N LEU A 83 -9.44 2.23 12.54
CA LEU A 83 -8.43 3.10 13.15
C LEU A 83 -8.74 4.60 13.01
N GLY A 84 -9.92 4.95 12.45
CA GLY A 84 -10.31 6.35 12.27
C GLY A 84 -9.59 7.08 11.13
N MET A 85 -8.78 6.38 10.35
CA MET A 85 -7.97 6.97 9.26
C MET A 85 -8.77 7.23 7.96
N GLY A 86 -10.08 7.29 8.07
CA GLY A 86 -10.89 7.90 7.05
C GLY A 86 -11.75 6.97 6.20
N PHE A 87 -13.04 7.15 6.37
CA PHE A 87 -14.10 6.64 5.47
C PHE A 87 -13.86 7.05 4.00
N LEU A 88 -13.32 8.26 3.78
CA LEU A 88 -13.12 8.83 2.44
C LEU A 88 -12.04 8.10 1.62
N GLY A 89 -11.03 7.53 2.25
CA GLY A 89 -9.94 6.83 1.57
C GLY A 89 -10.27 5.39 1.18
N ALA A 90 -11.23 4.75 1.85
CA ALA A 90 -11.55 3.33 1.65
C ALA A 90 -11.89 2.96 0.19
N PRO A 91 -12.67 3.74 -0.58
CA PRO A 91 -12.93 3.43 -1.98
C PRO A 91 -11.64 3.42 -2.83
N LEU A 92 -10.72 4.35 -2.60
CA LEU A 92 -9.45 4.40 -3.33
C LEU A 92 -8.60 3.17 -3.07
N ILE A 93 -8.53 2.73 -1.81
CA ILE A 93 -7.79 1.51 -1.40
C ILE A 93 -8.33 0.31 -2.17
N ILE A 94 -9.65 0.13 -2.18
CA ILE A 94 -10.29 -1.02 -2.85
C ILE A 94 -10.12 -0.94 -4.37
N ILE A 95 -10.33 0.23 -4.97
CA ILE A 95 -10.18 0.43 -6.43
C ILE A 95 -8.73 0.13 -6.86
N ALA A 96 -7.73 0.65 -6.13
CA ALA A 96 -6.33 0.36 -6.41
C ALA A 96 -6.04 -1.15 -6.37
N GLY A 97 -6.58 -1.86 -5.38
CA GLY A 97 -6.44 -3.30 -5.26
C GLY A 97 -7.09 -4.08 -6.39
N VAL A 98 -8.30 -3.71 -6.79
CA VAL A 98 -9.00 -4.35 -7.93
C VAL A 98 -8.23 -4.16 -9.22
N ILE A 99 -7.77 -2.94 -9.51
CA ILE A 99 -6.99 -2.65 -10.73
C ILE A 99 -5.66 -3.41 -10.70
N ALA A 100 -4.98 -3.42 -9.56
CA ALA A 100 -3.74 -4.17 -9.39
C ALA A 100 -3.94 -5.67 -9.65
N ASP A 101 -5.01 -6.24 -9.13
CA ASP A 101 -5.35 -7.66 -9.32
C ASP A 101 -5.65 -7.98 -10.80
N LEU A 102 -6.38 -7.11 -11.50
CA LEU A 102 -6.62 -7.23 -12.93
C LEU A 102 -5.33 -7.18 -13.76
N ILE A 103 -4.40 -6.29 -13.39
CA ILE A 103 -3.08 -6.20 -14.04
C ILE A 103 -2.28 -7.48 -13.82
N ALA A 104 -2.22 -7.99 -12.58
CA ALA A 104 -1.53 -9.23 -12.25
C ALA A 104 -2.12 -10.42 -13.02
N LYS A 105 -3.46 -10.53 -13.06
CA LYS A 105 -4.19 -11.54 -13.85
C LYS A 105 -3.86 -11.47 -15.32
N SER A 106 -3.76 -10.27 -15.92
CA SER A 106 -3.42 -10.10 -17.33
C SER A 106 -2.04 -10.65 -17.68
N GLY A 107 -1.13 -10.73 -16.71
CA GLY A 107 0.18 -11.37 -16.83
C GLY A 107 0.18 -12.85 -16.42
N LYS A 108 -0.99 -13.46 -16.16
CA LYS A 108 -1.16 -14.83 -15.65
C LYS A 108 -0.32 -15.08 -14.38
N TYR A 109 -0.07 -14.03 -13.59
CA TYR A 109 0.78 -14.03 -12.38
C TYR A 109 2.23 -14.49 -12.59
N LYS A 110 2.67 -14.65 -13.86
CA LYS A 110 4.02 -15.13 -14.23
C LYS A 110 4.89 -14.02 -14.82
N SER A 111 4.28 -12.96 -15.35
CA SER A 111 5.00 -11.84 -15.95
C SER A 111 5.46 -10.85 -14.92
N PHE A 112 6.77 -10.77 -14.68
CA PHE A 112 7.33 -9.79 -13.73
C PHE A 112 6.99 -8.34 -14.09
N LYS A 113 6.96 -7.98 -15.39
CA LYS A 113 6.55 -6.64 -15.84
C LYS A 113 5.13 -6.30 -15.36
N LYS A 114 4.21 -7.27 -15.46
CA LYS A 114 2.82 -7.09 -14.98
C LYS A 114 2.75 -7.08 -13.46
N THR A 115 3.53 -7.89 -12.74
CA THR A 115 3.63 -7.85 -11.29
C THR A 115 4.15 -6.51 -10.80
N MET A 116 5.18 -5.96 -11.44
CA MET A 116 5.74 -4.64 -11.13
C MET A 116 4.70 -3.53 -11.30
N LEU A 117 3.99 -3.51 -12.44
CA LEU A 117 2.92 -2.54 -12.70
C LEU A 117 1.76 -2.72 -11.71
N SER A 118 1.38 -3.95 -11.41
CA SER A 118 0.35 -4.28 -10.42
C SER A 118 0.72 -3.73 -9.04
N TYR A 119 1.95 -3.93 -8.61
CA TYR A 119 2.41 -3.41 -7.32
C TYR A 119 2.48 -1.88 -7.32
N GLY A 120 2.96 -1.26 -8.39
CA GLY A 120 2.96 0.21 -8.53
C GLY A 120 1.55 0.80 -8.39
N VAL A 121 0.55 0.19 -9.03
CA VAL A 121 -0.85 0.60 -8.89
C VAL A 121 -1.39 0.29 -7.49
N PHE A 122 -1.07 -0.88 -6.93
CA PHE A 122 -1.47 -1.21 -5.57
C PHE A 122 -0.98 -0.16 -4.57
N CYS A 123 0.27 0.30 -4.68
CA CYS A 123 0.83 1.29 -3.75
C CYS A 123 0.04 2.61 -3.70
N LEU A 124 -0.76 2.95 -4.71
CA LEU A 124 -1.57 4.16 -4.70
C LEU A 124 -2.57 4.22 -3.54
N TRP A 125 -2.87 3.08 -2.90
CA TRP A 125 -3.69 3.05 -1.69
C TRP A 125 -3.09 3.89 -0.55
N ILE A 126 -1.77 4.07 -0.51
CA ILE A 126 -1.06 4.88 0.49
C ILE A 126 -1.53 6.34 0.43
N CYS A 127 -1.84 6.83 -0.77
CA CYS A 127 -2.35 8.19 -0.96
C CYS A 127 -3.76 8.39 -0.36
N ALA A 128 -4.46 7.30 0.01
CA ALA A 128 -5.74 7.41 0.73
C ALA A 128 -5.56 8.06 2.11
N ASN A 129 -4.37 7.92 2.73
CA ASN A 129 -4.04 8.57 4.00
C ASN A 129 -4.00 10.11 3.90
N TYR A 130 -3.89 10.66 2.68
CA TYR A 130 -3.87 12.11 2.47
C TYR A 130 -5.25 12.71 2.24
N PHE A 131 -6.29 11.88 2.11
CA PHE A 131 -7.66 12.36 1.89
C PHE A 131 -8.15 13.33 2.99
N PRO A 132 -7.96 13.04 4.29
CA PRO A 132 -8.38 13.99 5.34
C PRO A 132 -7.70 15.35 5.20
N VAL A 133 -6.40 15.36 4.88
CA VAL A 133 -5.62 16.60 4.71
C VAL A 133 -6.16 17.46 3.55
N ILE A 134 -6.76 16.85 2.52
CA ILE A 134 -7.18 17.52 1.28
C ILE A 134 -8.68 17.83 1.29
N VAL A 135 -9.51 16.85 1.69
CA VAL A 135 -10.97 16.93 1.54
C VAL A 135 -11.63 17.54 2.78
N THR A 136 -11.10 17.25 3.96
CA THR A 136 -11.62 17.74 5.25
C THR A 136 -10.60 18.61 5.97
N ALA A 137 -9.89 19.46 5.23
CA ALA A 137 -8.71 20.20 5.70
C ALA A 137 -8.94 20.94 7.02
N GLU A 138 -10.06 21.67 7.16
CA GLU A 138 -10.33 22.48 8.36
C GLU A 138 -10.61 21.61 9.59
N SER A 139 -11.48 20.60 9.48
CA SER A 139 -11.77 19.70 10.58
C SER A 139 -10.55 18.88 10.96
N TYR A 140 -9.82 18.35 9.97
CA TYR A 140 -8.61 17.57 10.21
C TYR A 140 -7.50 18.39 10.88
N ARG A 141 -7.37 19.68 10.53
CA ARG A 141 -6.45 20.60 11.21
C ARG A 141 -6.84 20.77 12.69
N GLN A 142 -8.14 20.94 12.96
CA GLN A 142 -8.62 21.10 14.33
C GLN A 142 -8.39 19.82 15.14
N ASP A 143 -8.68 18.66 14.56
CA ASP A 143 -8.41 17.35 15.19
C ASP A 143 -6.94 17.22 15.59
N LEU A 144 -5.99 17.57 14.69
CA LEU A 144 -4.57 17.54 14.98
C LEU A 144 -4.17 18.49 16.13
N ILE A 145 -4.75 19.68 16.16
CA ILE A 145 -4.49 20.66 17.25
C ILE A 145 -5.03 20.12 18.59
N ASP A 146 -6.22 19.53 18.57
CA ASP A 146 -6.84 18.93 19.76
C ASP A 146 -6.06 17.70 20.26
N GLU A 147 -5.39 16.97 19.35
CA GLU A 147 -4.45 15.90 19.67
C GLU A 147 -3.08 16.40 20.15
N GLY A 148 -2.85 17.70 20.19
CA GLY A 148 -1.63 18.32 20.74
C GLY A 148 -0.53 18.62 19.73
N TYR A 149 -0.80 18.53 18.41
CA TYR A 149 0.16 18.97 17.39
C TYR A 149 0.28 20.49 17.36
N SER A 150 1.50 20.98 17.13
CA SER A 150 1.73 22.42 17.02
C SER A 150 1.13 23.00 15.72
N ALA A 151 0.75 24.28 15.76
CA ALA A 151 0.28 25.00 14.58
C ALA A 151 1.33 24.99 13.45
N GLU A 152 2.63 25.02 13.80
CA GLU A 152 3.72 24.92 12.84
C GLU A 152 3.75 23.56 12.14
N TYR A 153 3.58 22.46 12.90
CA TYR A 153 3.47 21.11 12.33
C TYR A 153 2.31 21.04 11.33
N CYS A 154 1.13 21.51 11.72
CA CYS A 154 -0.05 21.55 10.86
C CYS A 154 0.22 22.35 9.59
N ASN A 155 0.78 23.56 9.70
CA ASN A 155 1.09 24.40 8.53
C ASN A 155 2.04 23.70 7.55
N ASN A 156 3.09 23.06 8.04
CA ASN A 156 4.04 22.32 7.21
C ASN A 156 3.42 21.07 6.57
N LEU A 157 2.51 20.38 7.27
CA LEU A 157 1.77 19.24 6.73
C LEU A 157 0.90 19.66 5.55
N PHE A 158 0.10 20.72 5.70
CA PHE A 158 -0.79 21.24 4.67
C PHE A 158 -0.01 21.92 3.51
N LEU A 159 1.20 22.40 3.77
CA LEU A 159 2.11 22.86 2.72
C LEU A 159 2.61 21.68 1.87
N ALA A 160 2.99 20.58 2.52
CA ALA A 160 3.52 19.38 1.84
C ALA A 160 2.43 18.59 1.10
N ILE A 161 1.24 18.47 1.70
CA ILE A 161 0.14 17.67 1.18
C ILE A 161 -1.08 18.56 0.93
N ASN A 162 -1.40 18.78 -0.33
CA ASN A 162 -2.53 19.60 -0.77
C ASN A 162 -2.94 19.23 -2.20
N TYR A 163 -4.01 19.85 -2.72
CA TYR A 163 -4.53 19.60 -4.07
C TYR A 163 -3.54 19.90 -5.20
N LYS A 164 -2.50 20.71 -4.97
CA LYS A 164 -1.47 21.00 -5.98
C LYS A 164 -0.37 19.93 -5.98
N THR A 165 -0.03 19.37 -4.82
CA THR A 165 1.05 18.40 -4.66
C THR A 165 0.59 16.97 -4.83
N ILE A 166 -0.71 16.66 -4.63
CA ILE A 166 -1.22 15.28 -4.66
C ILE A 166 -0.95 14.57 -5.98
N GLY A 167 -1.00 15.27 -7.11
CA GLY A 167 -0.68 14.68 -8.41
C GLY A 167 0.77 14.17 -8.49
N ILE A 168 1.71 14.95 -7.94
CA ILE A 168 3.13 14.57 -7.86
C ILE A 168 3.30 13.39 -6.90
N LEU A 169 2.62 13.41 -5.75
CA LEU A 169 2.67 12.33 -4.76
C LEU A 169 2.14 11.00 -5.34
N LEU A 170 1.07 11.03 -6.13
CA LEU A 170 0.56 9.86 -6.84
C LEU A 170 1.58 9.29 -7.84
N ILE A 171 2.22 10.16 -8.64
CA ILE A 171 3.26 9.75 -9.58
C ILE A 171 4.45 9.13 -8.84
N LEU A 172 4.93 9.78 -7.79
CA LEU A 172 6.02 9.27 -6.95
C LEU A 172 5.66 7.93 -6.36
N CYS A 173 4.46 7.78 -5.79
CA CYS A 173 3.98 6.53 -5.21
C CYS A 173 4.02 5.37 -6.22
N PHE A 174 3.51 5.60 -7.43
CA PHE A 174 3.54 4.62 -8.51
C PHE A 174 4.98 4.27 -8.93
N VAL A 175 5.83 5.28 -9.15
CA VAL A 175 7.22 5.09 -9.57
C VAL A 175 8.01 4.33 -8.51
N PHE A 176 7.91 4.74 -7.26
CA PHE A 176 8.59 4.05 -6.15
C PHE A 176 7.99 2.67 -5.86
N GLY A 177 6.72 2.44 -6.14
CA GLY A 177 6.14 1.10 -6.19
C GLY A 177 6.81 0.22 -7.23
N CYS A 178 7.00 0.71 -8.44
CA CYS A 178 7.70 -0.02 -9.50
C CYS A 178 9.18 -0.28 -9.15
N LEU A 179 9.88 0.73 -8.62
CA LEU A 179 11.28 0.58 -8.15
C LEU A 179 11.37 -0.40 -6.98
N GLY A 180 10.44 -0.31 -6.03
CA GLY A 180 10.32 -1.25 -4.93
C GLY A 180 10.14 -2.70 -5.41
N ALA A 181 9.30 -2.93 -6.43
CA ALA A 181 9.15 -4.25 -7.01
C ALA A 181 10.45 -4.83 -7.57
N LEU A 182 11.30 -4.00 -8.19
CA LEU A 182 12.63 -4.42 -8.66
C LEU A 182 13.53 -4.83 -7.49
N LEU A 183 13.58 -4.02 -6.44
CA LEU A 183 14.34 -4.30 -5.21
C LEU A 183 13.80 -5.56 -4.50
N GLY A 184 12.50 -5.63 -4.30
CA GLY A 184 11.84 -6.77 -3.65
C GLY A 184 12.11 -8.09 -4.41
N LYS A 185 12.04 -8.08 -5.76
CA LYS A 185 12.40 -9.23 -6.57
C LYS A 185 13.85 -9.66 -6.34
N ALA A 186 14.79 -8.72 -6.30
CA ALA A 186 16.20 -9.03 -6.09
C ALA A 186 16.43 -9.67 -4.71
N VAL A 187 15.78 -9.16 -3.67
CA VAL A 187 15.86 -9.70 -2.31
C VAL A 187 15.21 -11.08 -2.23
N VAL A 188 14.01 -11.26 -2.79
CA VAL A 188 13.32 -12.56 -2.82
C VAL A 188 14.16 -13.59 -3.51
N LYS A 189 14.70 -13.30 -4.69
CA LYS A 189 15.58 -14.21 -5.41
C LYS A 189 16.83 -14.59 -4.61
N LYS A 190 17.51 -13.61 -3.99
CA LYS A 190 18.75 -13.84 -3.28
C LYS A 190 18.59 -14.67 -2.00
N HIS A 191 17.53 -14.43 -1.24
CA HIS A 191 17.39 -14.96 0.13
C HIS A 191 16.34 -16.08 0.23
N PHE A 192 15.21 -15.94 -0.46
CA PHE A 192 14.09 -16.87 -0.32
C PHE A 192 14.16 -18.07 -1.26
N GLU A 193 14.68 -17.92 -2.49
CA GLU A 193 14.98 -19.05 -3.37
C GLU A 193 16.07 -19.96 -2.76
N LYS A 194 17.15 -19.35 -2.22
CA LYS A 194 18.22 -20.11 -1.55
C LYS A 194 17.75 -20.86 -0.30
N ALA A 195 16.74 -20.33 0.38
CA ALA A 195 16.15 -20.96 1.56
C ALA A 195 15.06 -22.00 1.22
N GLY A 196 14.75 -22.22 -0.05
CA GLY A 196 13.71 -23.15 -0.49
C GLY A 196 12.28 -22.70 -0.12
N ILE A 197 12.08 -21.40 0.10
CA ILE A 197 10.79 -20.82 0.50
C ILE A 197 9.95 -20.45 -0.73
N VAL A 198 10.59 -20.27 -1.87
CA VAL A 198 9.98 -19.89 -3.16
C VAL A 198 10.48 -20.80 -4.26
#